data_2ce0a4269e5f8de01f4c291c638f0872
#
_entry.id   2ce0a4269e5f8de01f4c291c638f0872
#
_cell.length_a   1.000
_cell.length_b   1.000
_cell.length_c   1.000
_cell.angle_alpha   90.00
_cell.angle_beta   90.00
_cell.angle_gamma   90.00
#
_symmetry.space_group_name_H-M   'P 1'
#
loop_
_entity.id
_entity.type
_entity.pdbx_description
1 polymer ?
#
loop_
_entity_poly.entity_id
_entity_poly.type
_entity_poly.pdbx_seq_one_letter_code
_entity_poly.pdbx_strand_id
1 'polypeptide(L)' 'MIKVTIGTNTNRKSITLNPDTTIREALEANNIDYSTGGIHLDGLAVAGADLDKSFTDFGVEESCYLVSVVKADGGLN' A
#
# COMPACT_ATOMS: atom_id res chain seq x y z
N MET A 1 -6.91 -10.46 12.26
CA MET A 1 -7.11 -9.70 11.00
C MET A 1 -6.92 -8.22 11.24
N ILE A 2 -6.34 -7.54 10.29
CA ILE A 2 -6.18 -6.08 10.37
C ILE A 2 -7.06 -5.43 9.32
N LYS A 3 -7.41 -4.17 9.57
CA LYS A 3 -8.18 -3.36 8.63
C LYS A 3 -7.21 -2.47 7.87
N VAL A 4 -7.25 -2.55 6.53
CA VAL A 4 -6.37 -1.79 5.69
C VAL A 4 -7.20 -0.90 4.78
N THR A 5 -6.94 0.40 4.82
CA THR A 5 -7.50 1.32 3.84
C THR A 5 -6.50 1.38 2.70
N ILE A 6 -6.87 0.79 1.58
CA ILE A 6 -5.96 0.57 0.45
C ILE A 6 -6.47 1.29 -0.79
N GLY A 7 -5.57 1.80 -1.59
CA GLY A 7 -5.94 2.44 -2.84
C GLY A 7 -4.91 3.40 -3.35
N THR A 8 -5.39 4.36 -4.12
CA THR A 8 -4.56 5.43 -4.67
C THR A 8 -4.88 6.73 -3.93
N ASN A 9 -4.23 7.81 -4.34
CA ASN A 9 -4.52 9.11 -3.73
C ASN A 9 -5.92 9.63 -4.05
N THR A 10 -6.62 9.03 -5.01
CA THR A 10 -7.98 9.45 -5.38
C THR A 10 -9.05 8.42 -5.07
N ASN A 11 -8.71 7.15 -4.99
CA ASN A 11 -9.68 6.09 -4.76
C ASN A 11 -9.17 5.13 -3.69
N ARG A 12 -9.93 4.97 -2.62
CA ARG A 12 -9.55 4.11 -1.51
C ARG A 12 -10.74 3.27 -1.06
N LYS A 13 -10.43 2.09 -0.51
CA LYS A 13 -11.45 1.23 0.09
C LYS A 13 -10.86 0.56 1.32
N SER A 14 -11.72 0.13 2.22
CA SER A 14 -11.30 -0.60 3.42
C SER A 14 -11.45 -2.08 3.17
N ILE A 15 -10.40 -2.83 3.48
CA ILE A 15 -10.41 -4.29 3.38
C ILE A 15 -9.87 -4.87 4.68
N THR A 16 -10.12 -6.16 4.88
CA THR A 16 -9.60 -6.88 6.03
C THR A 16 -8.61 -7.92 5.54
N LEU A 17 -7.44 -7.95 6.15
CA LEU A 17 -6.37 -8.85 5.75
C LEU A 17 -5.75 -9.55 6.94
N ASN A 18 -5.15 -10.72 6.67
CA ASN A 18 -4.25 -11.36 7.60
C ASN A 18 -2.98 -10.50 7.70
N PRO A 19 -2.50 -10.17 8.91
CA PRO A 19 -1.30 -9.34 9.04
C PRO A 19 -0.03 -9.98 8.50
N ASP A 20 -0.04 -11.28 8.24
CA ASP A 20 1.10 -11.94 7.61
C ASP A 20 1.12 -11.75 6.09
N THR A 21 0.08 -11.17 5.52
CA THR A 21 0.04 -10.82 4.10
C THR A 21 1.13 -9.81 3.81
N THR A 22 1.85 -9.97 2.70
CA THR A 22 2.87 -9.00 2.32
C THR A 22 2.23 -7.77 1.69
N ILE A 23 2.97 -6.67 1.70
CA ILE A 23 2.51 -5.43 1.08
C ILE A 23 2.24 -5.69 -0.40
N ARG A 24 3.15 -6.40 -1.08
CA ARG A 24 3.00 -6.74 -2.49
C ARG A 24 1.72 -7.52 -2.75
N GLU A 25 1.45 -8.55 -1.94
CA GLU A 25 0.26 -9.36 -2.11
C GLU A 25 -1.02 -8.54 -1.96
N ALA A 26 -1.05 -7.64 -1.00
CA ALA A 26 -2.20 -6.78 -0.79
C ALA A 26 -2.45 -5.88 -1.99
N LEU A 27 -1.38 -5.31 -2.54
CA LEU A 27 -1.49 -4.44 -3.71
C LEU A 27 -1.97 -5.22 -4.94
N GLU A 28 -1.40 -6.39 -5.17
CA GLU A 28 -1.76 -7.20 -6.33
C GLU A 28 -3.20 -7.71 -6.27
N ALA A 29 -3.63 -8.14 -5.08
CA ALA A 29 -4.98 -8.65 -4.90
C ALA A 29 -6.04 -7.56 -5.14
N ASN A 30 -5.67 -6.31 -5.01
CA ASN A 30 -6.60 -5.18 -5.17
C ASN A 30 -6.33 -4.39 -6.44
N ASN A 31 -5.52 -4.94 -7.33
CA ASN A 31 -5.21 -4.33 -8.63
C ASN A 31 -4.61 -2.94 -8.51
N ILE A 32 -3.77 -2.74 -7.49
CA ILE A 32 -3.06 -1.48 -7.30
C ILE A 32 -1.70 -1.59 -7.98
N ASP A 33 -1.45 -0.66 -8.90
CA ASP A 33 -0.16 -0.60 -9.58
C ASP A 33 0.88 -0.03 -8.63
N TYR A 34 1.94 -0.77 -8.39
CA TYR A 34 3.03 -0.32 -7.52
C TYR A 34 4.34 -0.13 -8.28
N SER A 35 4.29 -0.20 -9.61
CA SER A 35 5.50 -0.06 -10.43
C SER A 35 5.75 1.38 -10.85
N THR A 36 4.72 2.22 -10.91
CA THR A 36 4.85 3.58 -11.44
C THR A 36 4.69 4.67 -10.40
N GLY A 37 4.31 4.31 -9.18
CA GLY A 37 4.10 5.29 -8.11
C GLY A 37 4.82 4.90 -6.86
N GLY A 38 4.82 5.79 -5.89
CA GLY A 38 5.36 5.52 -4.58
C GLY A 38 4.32 4.84 -3.70
N ILE A 39 4.75 3.80 -2.99
CA ILE A 39 3.87 3.13 -2.03
C ILE A 39 4.16 3.70 -0.65
N HIS A 40 3.09 4.08 0.04
CA HIS A 40 3.19 4.64 1.39
C HIS A 40 2.33 3.83 2.34
N LEU A 41 2.90 3.48 3.47
CA LEU A 41 2.20 2.81 4.56
C LEU A 41 2.15 3.78 5.73
N ASP A 42 0.95 4.23 6.08
CA ASP A 42 0.73 5.24 7.13
C ASP A 42 1.60 6.49 6.91
N GLY A 43 1.76 6.88 5.65
CA GLY A 43 2.52 8.06 5.29
C GLY A 43 4.02 7.85 5.14
N LEU A 44 4.52 6.64 5.42
CA LEU A 44 5.93 6.32 5.27
C LEU A 44 6.17 5.62 3.95
N ALA A 45 7.18 6.08 3.21
CA ALA A 45 7.52 5.47 1.93
C ALA A 45 8.01 4.04 2.13
N VAL A 46 7.50 3.13 1.32
CA VAL A 46 7.92 1.73 1.34
C VAL A 46 8.81 1.49 0.13
N ALA A 47 10.06 1.13 0.38
CA ALA A 47 10.99 0.85 -0.71
C ALA A 47 10.59 -0.43 -1.44
N GLY A 48 10.96 -0.53 -2.73
CA GLY A 48 10.63 -1.72 -3.52
C GLY A 48 11.09 -3.02 -2.88
N ALA A 49 12.25 -3.01 -2.24
CA ALA A 49 12.77 -4.19 -1.56
C ALA A 49 11.93 -4.59 -0.34
N ASP A 50 11.16 -3.66 0.22
CA ASP A 50 10.35 -3.92 1.41
C ASP A 50 8.92 -4.34 1.09
N LEU A 51 8.57 -4.40 -0.18
CA LEU A 51 7.23 -4.84 -0.59
C LEU A 51 6.95 -6.31 -0.22
N ASP A 52 7.99 -7.08 -0.04
CA ASP A 52 7.86 -8.48 0.34
C ASP A 52 7.77 -8.69 1.85
N LYS A 53 7.80 -7.61 2.61
CA LYS A 53 7.56 -7.66 4.05
C LYS A 53 6.08 -7.64 4.34
N SER A 54 5.69 -8.23 5.47
CA SER A 54 4.29 -8.29 5.86
C SER A 54 3.90 -7.04 6.65
N PHE A 55 2.59 -6.88 6.87
CA PHE A 55 2.10 -5.80 7.73
C PHE A 55 2.62 -5.95 9.15
N THR A 56 2.77 -7.20 9.62
CA THR A 56 3.36 -7.47 10.92
C THR A 56 4.79 -6.94 11.00
N ASP A 57 5.56 -7.12 9.93
CA ASP A 57 6.95 -6.63 9.89
C ASP A 57 7.03 -5.12 10.02
N PHE A 58 5.98 -4.41 9.62
CA PHE A 58 5.91 -2.96 9.75
C PHE A 58 5.27 -2.52 11.06
N GLY A 59 4.92 -3.47 11.94
CA GLY A 59 4.35 -3.15 13.23
C GLY A 59 2.86 -2.83 13.22
N VAL A 60 2.16 -3.18 12.17
CA VAL A 60 0.71 -2.94 12.07
C VAL A 60 -0.01 -3.95 12.96
N GLU A 61 -0.81 -3.45 13.90
CA GLU A 61 -1.52 -4.31 14.85
C GLU A 61 -3.02 -4.34 14.64
N GLU A 62 -3.64 -3.23 14.26
CA GLU A 62 -5.07 -3.13 14.12
C GLU A 62 -5.50 -2.61 12.76
N SER A 63 -4.95 -1.49 12.35
CA SER A 63 -5.33 -0.84 11.10
C SER A 63 -4.19 -0.02 10.54
N CYS A 64 -4.26 0.24 9.23
CA CYS A 64 -3.28 1.09 8.57
C CYS A 64 -3.84 1.61 7.25
N TYR A 65 -3.10 2.55 6.64
CA TYR A 65 -3.39 3.09 5.32
C TYR A 65 -2.27 2.67 4.38
N LEU A 66 -2.63 2.01 3.29
CA LEU A 66 -1.67 1.59 2.26
C LEU A 66 -2.08 2.27 0.96
N VAL A 67 -1.30 3.25 0.54
CA VAL A 67 -1.68 4.12 -0.57
C VAL A 67 -0.59 4.14 -1.63
N SER A 68 -1.00 3.99 -2.88
CA SER A 68 -0.13 4.18 -4.03
C SER A 68 -0.31 5.61 -4.51
N VAL A 69 0.72 6.42 -4.38
CA VAL A 69 0.70 7.80 -4.83
C VAL A 69 1.29 7.84 -6.23
N VAL A 70 0.42 8.01 -7.20
CA VAL A 70 0.86 8.14 -8.59
C VAL A 70 1.18 9.59 -8.83
N LYS A 71 2.41 9.87 -9.25
CA LYS A 71 2.77 11.22 -9.62
C LYS A 71 2.00 11.61 -10.85
N ALA A 72 1.22 12.67 -10.74
CA ALA A 72 0.71 13.30 -11.93
C ALA A 72 1.93 13.73 -12.72
N ASP A 73 2.03 13.29 -13.94
CA ASP A 73 3.04 13.77 -14.84
C ASP A 73 2.68 15.17 -15.22
N GLY A 74 3.37 15.98 -14.65
CA GLY A 74 3.21 17.32 -15.11
C GLY A 74 3.63 17.47 -16.51
N GLY A 75 3.81 17.00 -16.63
CA GLY A 75 4.22 17.14 -17.41
C GLY A 75 4.20 17.37 -18.18
N LEU A 76 4.12 17.16 -17.89
CA LEU A 76 4.19 17.31 -18.46
C LEU A 76 4.27 17.88 -18.92
N ASN A 77 4.36 17.94 -18.71
CA ASN A 77 4.49 18.47 -19.04
C ASN A 77 4.71 18.87 -19.36
#